data_1d8475e93404bda6582abc2bc904da30
#
_entry.id   1d8475e93404bda6582abc2bc904da30
#
_cell.length_a   1.000
_cell.length_b   1.000
_cell.length_c   1.000
_cell.angle_alpha   90.00
_cell.angle_beta   90.00
_cell.angle_gamma   90.00
#
_symmetry.space_group_name_H-M   'P 1'
#
loop_
_entity.id
_entity.type
_entity.pdbx_description
1 polymer ?
#
loop_
_entity_poly.entity_id
_entity_poly.type
_entity_poly.pdbx_seq_one_letter_code
_entity_poly.pdbx_strand_id
1 'polypeptide(L)'
;QGLDDAHLRWYLDYCCRDDYGAGIARVSAWAGLHYFASRHGFPAPGEAVAEDRDGVLTWPEGNGWLTQQLAAPLKAQGQLQTGTSVLRIAETRRGVEVDAFNHHSGNVERWQAPRCIVALPVFVAARVVQNPPAFLAQAAQRLQWAPWAVTNIHLNAPLADRPGAAPAWDNVIYGDSNPGGLGYVDASHQKLDPRPGPTVLTY
;
A
#
# COMPACT_ATOMS: atom_id res chain seq x y z
N GLN A 1 17.63 -25.60 -4.58
CA GLN A 1 18.49 -25.01 -5.61
C GLN A 1 18.97 -23.65 -5.09
N GLY A 2 20.30 -23.42 -5.10
CA GLY A 2 20.87 -22.12 -4.73
C GLY A 2 20.51 -21.08 -5.80
N LEU A 3 20.21 -19.86 -5.35
CA LEU A 3 20.10 -18.71 -6.24
C LEU A 3 21.50 -18.09 -6.37
N ASP A 4 22.31 -18.64 -7.29
CA ASP A 4 23.72 -18.28 -7.41
C ASP A 4 23.95 -17.12 -8.38
N ASP A 5 22.98 -16.81 -9.24
CA ASP A 5 23.04 -15.67 -10.15
C ASP A 5 22.83 -14.35 -9.40
N ALA A 6 23.82 -13.46 -9.46
CA ALA A 6 23.80 -12.18 -8.74
C ALA A 6 22.72 -11.24 -9.25
N HIS A 7 22.42 -11.25 -10.56
CA HIS A 7 21.39 -10.39 -11.15
C HIS A 7 19.99 -10.84 -10.73
N LEU A 8 19.76 -12.17 -10.73
CA LEU A 8 18.50 -12.74 -10.26
C LEU A 8 18.29 -12.47 -8.76
N ARG A 9 19.33 -12.62 -7.94
CA ARG A 9 19.25 -12.28 -6.50
C ARG A 9 18.92 -10.83 -6.29
N TRP A 10 19.56 -9.92 -7.01
CA TRP A 10 19.28 -8.49 -6.93
C TRP A 10 17.83 -8.20 -7.31
N TYR A 11 17.35 -8.78 -8.41
CA TYR A 11 15.97 -8.58 -8.87
C TYR A 11 14.93 -9.07 -7.86
N LEU A 12 15.12 -10.26 -7.31
CA LEU A 12 14.24 -10.82 -6.29
C LEU A 12 14.27 -10.01 -4.99
N ASP A 13 15.45 -9.52 -4.60
CA ASP A 13 15.59 -8.64 -3.43
C ASP A 13 14.90 -7.28 -3.66
N TYR A 14 15.06 -6.72 -4.85
CA TYR A 14 14.35 -5.51 -5.26
C TYR A 14 12.83 -5.70 -5.19
N CYS A 15 12.28 -6.75 -5.79
CA CYS A 15 10.84 -7.04 -5.73
C CYS A 15 10.33 -7.16 -4.29
N CYS A 16 11.11 -7.78 -3.41
CA CYS A 16 10.75 -7.89 -1.99
C CYS A 16 10.76 -6.52 -1.29
N ARG A 17 11.75 -5.68 -1.57
CA ARG A 17 11.84 -4.33 -0.98
C ARG A 17 10.74 -3.42 -1.50
N ASP A 18 10.43 -3.51 -2.77
CA ASP A 18 9.40 -2.71 -3.43
C ASP A 18 8.00 -3.01 -2.88
N ASP A 19 7.61 -4.28 -2.81
CA ASP A 19 6.25 -4.66 -2.36
C ASP A 19 6.11 -4.75 -0.83
N TYR A 20 7.17 -5.14 -0.11
CA TYR A 20 7.08 -5.47 1.31
C TYR A 20 7.96 -4.59 2.22
N GLY A 21 8.73 -3.67 1.65
CA GLY A 21 9.64 -2.81 2.41
C GLY A 21 10.79 -3.54 3.10
N ALA A 22 11.09 -4.78 2.70
CA ALA A 22 12.12 -5.62 3.31
C ALA A 22 12.79 -6.50 2.26
N GLY A 23 14.08 -6.75 2.43
CA GLY A 23 14.86 -7.59 1.49
C GLY A 23 14.52 -9.07 1.57
N ILE A 24 15.01 -9.81 0.60
CA ILE A 24 14.76 -11.26 0.37
C ILE A 24 15.00 -12.14 1.61
N ALA A 25 15.91 -11.76 2.50
CA ALA A 25 16.20 -12.51 3.72
C ALA A 25 15.10 -12.38 4.81
N ARG A 26 14.19 -11.44 4.67
CA ARG A 26 13.13 -11.13 5.64
C ARG A 26 11.73 -11.45 5.13
N VAL A 27 11.53 -11.43 3.83
CA VAL A 27 10.24 -11.73 3.19
C VAL A 27 10.05 -13.24 3.09
N SER A 28 8.84 -13.73 3.39
CA SER A 28 8.55 -15.16 3.29
C SER A 28 8.57 -15.63 1.83
N ALA A 29 9.02 -16.86 1.60
CA ALA A 29 8.98 -17.45 0.25
C ALA A 29 7.56 -17.52 -0.32
N TRP A 30 6.54 -17.69 0.53
CA TRP A 30 5.14 -17.67 0.11
C TRP A 30 4.74 -16.30 -0.46
N ALA A 31 5.15 -15.21 0.18
CA ALA A 31 4.88 -13.86 -0.31
C ALA A 31 5.55 -13.63 -1.67
N GLY A 32 6.79 -14.08 -1.84
CA GLY A 32 7.49 -14.01 -3.13
C GLY A 32 6.80 -14.82 -4.23
N LEU A 33 6.39 -16.05 -3.93
CA LEU A 33 5.65 -16.88 -4.88
C LEU A 33 4.30 -16.23 -5.26
N HIS A 34 3.58 -15.68 -4.29
CA HIS A 34 2.33 -14.97 -4.54
C HIS A 34 2.54 -13.72 -5.40
N TYR A 35 3.61 -12.97 -5.14
CA TYR A 35 3.98 -11.80 -5.93
C TYR A 35 4.06 -12.14 -7.43
N PHE A 36 4.83 -13.17 -7.78
CA PHE A 36 4.99 -13.56 -9.18
C PHE A 36 3.75 -14.23 -9.77
N ALA A 37 3.04 -15.06 -8.99
CA ALA A 37 1.84 -15.76 -9.46
C ALA A 37 0.64 -14.84 -9.69
N SER A 38 0.54 -13.71 -8.98
CA SER A 38 -0.55 -12.74 -9.13
C SER A 38 -0.29 -11.69 -10.22
N ARG A 39 0.92 -11.64 -10.77
CA ARG A 39 1.25 -10.69 -11.83
C ARG A 39 0.98 -11.30 -13.20
N HIS A 40 0.53 -10.45 -14.13
CA HIS A 40 0.30 -10.85 -15.51
C HIS A 40 1.61 -11.32 -16.17
N GLY A 41 1.54 -12.35 -17.00
CA GLY A 41 2.71 -12.90 -17.69
C GLY A 41 3.32 -14.14 -17.03
N PHE A 42 2.72 -14.69 -15.98
CA PHE A 42 3.07 -16.00 -15.41
C PHE A 42 1.98 -17.05 -15.74
N PRO A 43 1.83 -17.46 -17.01
CA PRO A 43 0.90 -18.50 -17.36
C PRO A 43 1.34 -19.84 -16.80
N ALA A 44 0.39 -20.71 -16.48
CA ALA A 44 0.72 -22.09 -16.15
C ALA A 44 1.41 -22.79 -17.33
N PRO A 45 2.27 -23.80 -17.09
CA PRO A 45 2.89 -24.55 -18.16
C PRO A 45 1.86 -25.09 -19.14
N GLY A 46 1.96 -24.69 -20.43
CA GLY A 46 1.03 -25.08 -21.49
C GLY A 46 -0.11 -24.10 -21.75
N GLU A 47 -0.27 -23.05 -20.96
CA GLU A 47 -1.20 -21.95 -21.26
C GLU A 47 -0.54 -20.93 -22.19
N ALA A 48 -1.30 -20.41 -23.15
CA ALA A 48 -0.85 -19.30 -23.98
C ALA A 48 -0.69 -18.06 -23.10
N VAL A 49 0.40 -17.32 -23.31
CA VAL A 49 0.58 -15.99 -22.71
C VAL A 49 -0.59 -15.14 -23.22
N ALA A 50 -1.53 -14.78 -22.34
CA ALA A 50 -2.54 -13.82 -22.69
C ALA A 50 -1.82 -12.50 -23.04
N GLU A 51 -2.13 -11.92 -24.20
CA GLU A 51 -1.72 -10.55 -24.46
C GLU A 51 -2.22 -9.70 -23.27
N ASP A 52 -1.31 -8.96 -22.66
CA ASP A 52 -1.60 -8.12 -21.49
C ASP A 52 -2.63 -7.05 -21.86
N ARG A 53 -3.91 -7.41 -21.77
CA ARG A 53 -5.04 -6.50 -22.01
C ARG A 53 -5.54 -5.84 -20.75
N ASP A 54 -5.04 -6.30 -19.60
CA ASP A 54 -5.46 -5.80 -18.30
C ASP A 54 -4.55 -4.66 -17.85
N GLY A 55 -4.71 -3.51 -18.50
CA GLY A 55 -4.03 -2.29 -18.09
C GLY A 55 -4.35 -1.93 -16.63
N VAL A 56 -3.37 -1.43 -15.90
CA VAL A 56 -3.57 -0.91 -14.55
C VAL A 56 -4.40 0.37 -14.64
N LEU A 57 -5.54 0.41 -13.94
CA LEU A 57 -6.34 1.62 -13.84
C LEU A 57 -5.60 2.62 -12.95
N THR A 58 -5.20 3.73 -13.54
CA THR A 58 -4.61 4.87 -12.84
C THR A 58 -5.54 6.08 -12.89
N TRP A 59 -5.38 7.00 -11.94
CA TRP A 59 -6.16 8.22 -11.86
C TRP A 59 -5.28 9.39 -11.43
N PRO A 60 -5.45 10.60 -11.98
CA PRO A 60 -4.58 11.74 -11.65
C PRO A 60 -4.46 12.04 -10.17
N GLU A 61 -5.55 11.92 -9.42
CA GLU A 61 -5.56 12.13 -7.97
C GLU A 61 -5.21 10.87 -7.16
N GLY A 62 -4.85 9.78 -7.85
CA GLY A 62 -4.49 8.50 -7.21
C GLY A 62 -5.62 7.89 -6.39
N ASN A 63 -5.25 7.02 -5.45
CA ASN A 63 -6.20 6.31 -4.57
C ASN A 63 -6.99 7.26 -3.64
N GLY A 64 -6.50 8.47 -3.41
CA GLY A 64 -7.20 9.50 -2.64
C GLY A 64 -8.55 9.86 -3.25
N TRP A 65 -8.65 9.95 -4.57
CA TRP A 65 -9.91 10.18 -5.27
C TRP A 65 -10.93 9.08 -4.99
N LEU A 66 -10.53 7.82 -5.11
CA LEU A 66 -11.39 6.67 -4.83
C LEU A 66 -11.92 6.70 -3.38
N THR A 67 -11.03 6.97 -2.42
CA THR A 67 -11.40 7.12 -1.01
C THR A 67 -12.42 8.24 -0.81
N GLN A 68 -12.24 9.37 -1.48
CA GLN A 68 -13.19 10.50 -1.40
C GLN A 68 -14.55 10.14 -1.99
N GLN A 69 -14.59 9.43 -3.14
CA GLN A 69 -15.84 8.98 -3.75
C GLN A 69 -16.60 8.00 -2.84
N LEU A 70 -15.90 7.05 -2.21
CA LEU A 70 -16.50 6.13 -1.25
C LEU A 70 -17.00 6.83 0.02
N ALA A 71 -16.30 7.87 0.47
CA ALA A 71 -16.64 8.62 1.68
C ALA A 71 -17.78 9.65 1.47
N ALA A 72 -17.93 10.17 0.26
CA ALA A 72 -18.87 11.26 -0.04
C ALA A 72 -20.32 10.95 0.39
N PRO A 73 -20.94 9.81 0.06
CA PRO A 73 -22.31 9.50 0.47
C PRO A 73 -22.43 9.35 1.99
N LEU A 74 -21.42 8.77 2.66
CA LEU A 74 -21.41 8.61 4.12
C LEU A 74 -21.32 9.97 4.82
N LYS A 75 -20.52 10.88 4.26
CA LYS A 75 -20.37 12.24 4.75
C LYS A 75 -21.68 13.04 4.61
N ALA A 76 -22.35 12.93 3.45
CA ALA A 76 -23.62 13.58 3.20
C ALA A 76 -24.74 13.11 4.14
N GLN A 77 -24.69 11.86 4.58
CA GLN A 77 -25.65 11.27 5.51
C GLN A 77 -25.25 11.43 7.00
N GLY A 78 -24.14 12.10 7.30
CA GLY A 78 -23.65 12.25 8.67
C GLY A 78 -23.15 10.94 9.31
N GLN A 79 -22.84 9.93 8.51
CA GLN A 79 -22.40 8.61 8.96
C GLN A 79 -20.88 8.48 9.07
N LEU A 80 -20.14 9.48 8.60
CA LEU A 80 -18.69 9.53 8.69
C LEU A 80 -18.25 10.54 9.73
N GLN A 81 -17.61 10.05 10.79
CA GLN A 81 -17.00 10.88 11.83
C GLN A 81 -15.48 10.85 11.65
N THR A 82 -14.90 11.99 11.33
CA THR A 82 -13.44 12.19 11.27
C THR A 82 -12.93 12.94 12.49
N GLY A 83 -11.61 13.06 12.66
CA GLY A 83 -11.01 13.73 13.81
C GLY A 83 -11.29 13.01 15.14
N THR A 84 -11.45 11.68 15.08
CA THR A 84 -11.80 10.85 16.25
C THR A 84 -10.84 9.69 16.36
N SER A 85 -10.16 9.55 17.49
CA SER A 85 -9.23 8.44 17.75
C SER A 85 -9.87 7.38 18.64
N VAL A 86 -9.94 6.15 18.16
CA VAL A 86 -10.46 5.02 18.94
C VAL A 86 -9.46 4.65 20.04
N LEU A 87 -9.94 4.60 21.28
CA LEU A 87 -9.17 4.27 22.47
C LEU A 87 -9.42 2.84 22.95
N ARG A 88 -10.65 2.37 22.85
CA ARG A 88 -11.06 1.05 23.33
C ARG A 88 -12.22 0.50 22.51
N ILE A 89 -12.19 -0.78 22.23
CA ILE A 89 -13.29 -1.55 21.66
C ILE A 89 -13.55 -2.72 22.57
N ALA A 90 -14.77 -2.85 23.10
CA ALA A 90 -15.14 -3.90 24.02
C ALA A 90 -16.41 -4.63 23.58
N GLU A 91 -16.36 -5.94 23.57
CA GLU A 91 -17.55 -6.76 23.42
C GLU A 91 -18.32 -6.82 24.75
N THR A 92 -19.64 -6.69 24.67
CA THR A 92 -20.56 -6.72 25.81
C THR A 92 -21.68 -7.71 25.54
N ARG A 93 -22.50 -7.97 26.53
CA ARG A 93 -23.68 -8.84 26.35
C ARG A 93 -24.71 -8.31 25.36
N ARG A 94 -24.68 -7.00 25.06
CA ARG A 94 -25.65 -6.30 24.20
C ARG A 94 -25.09 -5.86 22.86
N GLY A 95 -23.85 -6.18 22.55
CA GLY A 95 -23.14 -5.74 21.34
C GLY A 95 -21.73 -5.26 21.65
N VAL A 96 -21.31 -4.19 21.00
CA VAL A 96 -19.97 -3.64 21.10
C VAL A 96 -20.03 -2.20 21.59
N GLU A 97 -19.14 -1.86 22.52
CA GLU A 97 -18.85 -0.48 22.94
C GLU A 97 -17.52 -0.02 22.38
N VAL A 98 -17.50 1.20 21.85
CA VAL A 98 -16.30 1.86 21.36
C VAL A 98 -16.13 3.18 22.09
N ASP A 99 -15.03 3.33 22.83
CA ASP A 99 -14.63 4.59 23.42
C ASP A 99 -13.64 5.28 22.49
N ALA A 100 -13.92 6.53 22.15
CA ALA A 100 -13.11 7.29 21.23
C ALA A 100 -12.93 8.73 21.70
N PHE A 101 -11.75 9.31 21.44
CA PHE A 101 -11.45 10.70 21.72
C PHE A 101 -11.76 11.56 20.50
N ASN A 102 -12.67 12.50 20.65
CA ASN A 102 -13.01 13.47 19.62
C ASN A 102 -12.07 14.68 19.75
N HIS A 103 -11.21 14.89 18.74
CA HIS A 103 -10.23 15.97 18.72
C HIS A 103 -10.85 17.37 18.54
N HIS A 104 -12.08 17.46 18.03
CA HIS A 104 -12.75 18.75 17.86
C HIS A 104 -13.40 19.23 19.16
N SER A 105 -14.01 18.32 19.92
CA SER A 105 -14.67 18.67 21.19
C SER A 105 -13.74 18.54 22.40
N GLY A 106 -12.62 17.82 22.27
CA GLY A 106 -11.72 17.49 23.38
C GLY A 106 -12.29 16.46 24.36
N ASN A 107 -13.39 15.79 24.03
CA ASN A 107 -14.08 14.85 24.91
C ASN A 107 -13.89 13.39 24.48
N VAL A 108 -14.05 12.49 25.44
CA VAL A 108 -14.21 11.06 25.17
C VAL A 108 -15.69 10.77 24.96
N GLU A 109 -15.99 10.13 23.85
CA GLU A 109 -17.33 9.72 23.45
C GLU A 109 -17.44 8.19 23.48
N ARG A 110 -18.62 7.68 23.86
CA ARG A 110 -18.92 6.25 23.82
C ARG A 110 -19.97 5.96 22.74
N TRP A 111 -19.62 5.05 21.86
CA TRP A 111 -20.48 4.55 20.81
C TRP A 111 -20.91 3.12 21.14
N GLN A 112 -22.16 2.78 20.86
CA GLN A 112 -22.70 1.44 21.07
C GLN A 112 -23.35 0.96 19.77
N ALA A 113 -23.05 -0.28 19.38
CA ALA A 113 -23.60 -0.91 18.19
C ALA A 113 -23.77 -2.43 18.41
N PRO A 114 -24.69 -3.08 17.70
CA PRO A 114 -24.81 -4.53 17.73
C PRO A 114 -23.55 -5.23 17.21
N ARG A 115 -22.82 -4.62 16.28
CA ARG A 115 -21.60 -5.14 15.65
C ARG A 115 -20.62 -4.01 15.34
N CYS A 116 -19.32 -4.35 15.31
CA CYS A 116 -18.26 -3.44 14.91
C CYS A 116 -17.31 -4.15 13.95
N ILE A 117 -16.95 -3.48 12.85
CA ILE A 117 -15.87 -3.92 11.95
C ILE A 117 -14.63 -3.11 12.30
N VAL A 118 -13.57 -3.82 12.72
CA VAL A 118 -12.29 -3.22 13.10
C VAL A 118 -11.36 -3.22 11.90
N ALA A 119 -11.34 -2.13 11.13
CA ALA A 119 -10.47 -1.94 9.96
C ALA A 119 -9.21 -1.13 10.31
N LEU A 120 -8.48 -1.59 11.33
CA LEU A 120 -7.26 -0.96 11.82
C LEU A 120 -6.04 -1.83 11.52
N PRO A 121 -4.83 -1.24 11.45
CA PRO A 121 -3.61 -2.04 11.43
C PRO A 121 -3.58 -3.02 12.60
N VAL A 122 -3.12 -4.25 12.36
CA VAL A 122 -3.16 -5.34 13.34
C VAL A 122 -2.57 -4.95 14.69
N PHE A 123 -1.44 -4.25 14.69
CA PHE A 123 -0.77 -3.81 15.92
C PHE A 123 -1.56 -2.74 16.69
N VAL A 124 -2.38 -1.95 16.01
CA VAL A 124 -3.30 -0.99 16.63
C VAL A 124 -4.53 -1.73 17.17
N ALA A 125 -5.14 -2.58 16.33
CA ALA A 125 -6.30 -3.38 16.70
C ALA A 125 -6.04 -4.19 17.98
N ALA A 126 -4.88 -4.87 18.06
CA ALA A 126 -4.49 -5.66 19.23
C ALA A 126 -4.34 -4.85 20.53
N ARG A 127 -4.16 -3.53 20.43
CA ARG A 127 -4.05 -2.63 21.59
C ARG A 127 -5.38 -2.05 22.03
N VAL A 128 -6.26 -1.74 21.07
CA VAL A 128 -7.53 -1.07 21.39
C VAL A 128 -8.67 -2.04 21.62
N VAL A 129 -8.61 -3.27 21.08
CA VAL A 129 -9.60 -4.31 21.35
C VAL A 129 -9.36 -4.90 22.74
N GLN A 130 -10.34 -4.76 23.62
CA GLN A 130 -10.29 -5.34 24.96
C GLN A 130 -10.42 -6.86 24.86
N ASN A 131 -9.50 -7.60 25.49
CA ASN A 131 -9.42 -9.05 25.40
C ASN A 131 -9.37 -9.55 23.94
N PRO A 132 -8.35 -9.14 23.15
CA PRO A 132 -8.28 -9.51 21.75
C PRO A 132 -8.23 -11.03 21.60
N PRO A 133 -8.86 -11.60 20.57
CA PRO A 133 -8.78 -13.02 20.32
C PRO A 133 -7.33 -13.45 20.07
N ALA A 134 -7.00 -14.69 20.42
CA ALA A 134 -5.62 -15.20 20.40
C ALA A 134 -4.93 -15.00 19.03
N PHE A 135 -5.65 -15.19 17.93
CA PHE A 135 -5.09 -14.99 16.60
C PHE A 135 -4.63 -13.55 16.36
N LEU A 136 -5.38 -12.54 16.84
CA LEU A 136 -5.04 -11.12 16.68
C LEU A 136 -3.81 -10.75 17.52
N ALA A 137 -3.75 -11.22 18.77
CA ALA A 137 -2.59 -11.01 19.62
C ALA A 137 -1.32 -11.66 19.06
N GLN A 138 -1.43 -12.89 18.56
CA GLN A 138 -0.32 -13.60 17.93
C GLN A 138 0.14 -12.94 16.62
N ALA A 139 -0.79 -12.49 15.77
CA ALA A 139 -0.46 -11.79 14.55
C ALA A 139 0.28 -10.47 14.86
N ALA A 140 -0.18 -9.71 15.84
CA ALA A 140 0.47 -8.46 16.25
C ALA A 140 1.92 -8.65 16.76
N GLN A 141 2.20 -9.81 17.35
CA GLN A 141 3.57 -10.16 17.81
C GLN A 141 4.47 -10.64 16.68
N ARG A 142 3.93 -11.31 15.67
CA ARG A 142 4.71 -11.96 14.60
C ARG A 142 4.92 -11.07 13.39
N LEU A 143 3.98 -10.17 13.07
CA LEU A 143 4.09 -9.26 11.94
C LEU A 143 5.13 -8.18 12.22
N GLN A 144 6.03 -8.01 11.28
CA GLN A 144 7.00 -6.91 11.29
C GLN A 144 6.54 -5.85 10.30
N TRP A 145 6.74 -4.60 10.66
CA TRP A 145 6.38 -3.44 9.86
C TRP A 145 7.64 -2.76 9.36
N ALA A 146 7.69 -2.51 8.07
CA ALA A 146 8.79 -1.78 7.46
C ALA A 146 8.44 -0.28 7.38
N PRO A 147 9.39 0.62 7.69
CA PRO A 147 9.20 2.04 7.47
C PRO A 147 9.32 2.37 5.98
N TRP A 148 8.51 3.30 5.52
CA TRP A 148 8.61 3.88 4.19
C TRP A 148 8.89 5.37 4.30
N ALA A 149 9.88 5.84 3.53
CA ALA A 149 10.11 7.26 3.31
C ALA A 149 9.74 7.56 1.85
N VAL A 150 8.75 8.40 1.65
CA VAL A 150 8.28 8.80 0.32
C VAL A 150 8.58 10.27 0.11
N THR A 151 9.28 10.57 -0.97
CA THR A 151 9.63 11.95 -1.36
C THR A 151 8.99 12.30 -2.68
N ASN A 152 8.21 13.37 -2.73
CA ASN A 152 7.64 13.90 -3.96
C ASN A 152 8.46 15.09 -4.43
N ILE A 153 9.04 14.98 -5.63
CA ILE A 153 9.83 16.03 -6.27
C ILE A 153 9.01 16.63 -7.40
N HIS A 154 8.60 17.89 -7.25
CA HIS A 154 7.86 18.61 -8.27
C HIS A 154 8.82 19.18 -9.33
N LEU A 155 8.59 18.82 -10.58
CA LEU A 155 9.32 19.33 -11.73
C LEU A 155 8.45 20.32 -12.51
N ASN A 156 9.02 21.46 -12.86
CA ASN A 156 8.33 22.50 -13.65
C ASN A 156 8.33 22.19 -15.15
N ALA A 157 9.03 21.15 -15.57
CA ALA A 157 9.14 20.68 -16.94
C ALA A 157 9.05 19.14 -16.99
N PRO A 158 8.74 18.54 -18.14
CA PRO A 158 8.81 17.10 -18.29
C PRO A 158 10.25 16.60 -18.14
N LEU A 159 10.40 15.33 -17.75
CA LEU A 159 11.70 14.66 -17.87
C LEU A 159 12.12 14.63 -19.34
N ALA A 160 13.42 14.80 -19.55
CA ALA A 160 14.00 14.58 -20.88
C ALA A 160 14.01 13.07 -21.16
N ASP A 161 13.44 12.69 -22.30
CA ASP A 161 13.46 11.32 -22.76
C ASP A 161 14.89 10.87 -23.08
N ARG A 162 15.19 9.63 -22.77
CA ARG A 162 16.43 9.01 -23.19
C ARG A 162 16.31 8.51 -24.63
N PRO A 163 17.25 8.81 -25.52
CA PRO A 163 17.24 8.27 -26.87
C PRO A 163 17.19 6.72 -26.85
N GLY A 164 16.25 6.16 -27.58
CA GLY A 164 16.13 4.70 -27.77
C GLY A 164 15.37 3.94 -26.69
N ALA A 165 14.90 4.59 -25.62
CA ALA A 165 14.04 3.98 -24.60
C ALA A 165 12.68 4.68 -24.54
N ALA A 166 11.61 3.91 -24.51
CA ALA A 166 10.28 4.45 -24.21
C ALA A 166 10.23 4.94 -22.76
N PRO A 167 9.47 6.03 -22.47
CA PRO A 167 9.23 6.44 -21.09
C PRO A 167 8.60 5.31 -20.28
N ALA A 168 9.14 5.07 -19.08
CA ALA A 168 8.57 4.13 -18.14
C ALA A 168 8.04 4.89 -16.92
N TRP A 169 6.93 4.42 -16.39
CA TRP A 169 6.36 5.02 -15.18
C TRP A 169 7.21 4.72 -13.95
N ASP A 170 7.82 3.52 -13.89
CA ASP A 170 8.64 3.03 -12.81
C ASP A 170 10.09 2.90 -13.27
N ASN A 171 11.00 3.53 -12.54
CA ASN A 171 12.39 3.66 -12.92
C ASN A 171 13.29 3.30 -11.75
N VAL A 172 14.13 2.29 -11.90
CA VAL A 172 15.06 1.85 -10.87
C VAL A 172 16.50 1.86 -11.37
N ILE A 173 17.43 2.20 -10.49
CA ILE A 173 18.86 2.12 -10.77
C ILE A 173 19.34 0.72 -10.36
N TYR A 174 19.70 -0.07 -11.36
CA TYR A 174 20.28 -1.40 -11.14
C TYR A 174 21.71 -1.32 -10.62
N GLY A 175 22.05 -2.19 -9.67
CA GLY A 175 23.40 -2.39 -9.17
C GLY A 175 23.69 -1.79 -7.79
N ASP A 176 24.95 -1.86 -7.40
CA ASP A 176 25.42 -1.53 -6.04
C ASP A 176 25.50 -0.01 -5.75
N SER A 177 25.33 0.84 -6.76
CA SER A 177 25.44 2.29 -6.61
C SER A 177 24.33 2.91 -5.76
N ASN A 178 23.23 2.18 -5.56
CA ASN A 178 22.13 2.60 -4.69
C ASN A 178 21.51 1.40 -3.96
N PRO A 179 22.19 0.81 -2.98
CA PRO A 179 21.78 -0.46 -2.37
C PRO A 179 20.46 -0.42 -1.60
N GLY A 180 19.90 0.75 -1.34
CA GLY A 180 18.62 0.92 -0.62
C GLY A 180 17.53 1.61 -1.43
N GLY A 181 17.85 2.19 -2.58
CA GLY A 181 16.89 2.93 -3.39
C GLY A 181 15.92 2.02 -4.14
N LEU A 182 14.66 2.43 -4.18
CA LEU A 182 13.60 1.77 -4.97
C LEU A 182 13.38 2.45 -6.32
N GLY A 183 14.12 3.54 -6.59
CA GLY A 183 13.94 4.30 -7.82
C GLY A 183 12.87 5.39 -7.68
N TYR A 184 12.23 5.74 -8.78
CA TYR A 184 11.16 6.74 -8.77
C TYR A 184 10.05 6.36 -9.74
N VAL A 185 8.85 6.81 -9.41
CA VAL A 185 7.69 6.75 -10.29
C VAL A 185 7.46 8.15 -10.88
N ASP A 186 7.33 8.24 -12.19
CA ASP A 186 6.94 9.47 -12.88
C ASP A 186 5.41 9.55 -12.94
N ALA A 187 4.81 10.52 -12.24
CA ALA A 187 3.37 10.72 -12.19
C ALA A 187 2.75 11.15 -13.55
N SER A 188 3.56 11.40 -14.58
CA SER A 188 3.05 11.71 -15.91
C SER A 188 2.17 10.59 -16.49
N HIS A 189 2.38 9.33 -16.09
CA HIS A 189 1.54 8.20 -16.50
C HIS A 189 0.09 8.29 -16.01
N GLN A 190 -0.18 9.08 -14.96
CA GLN A 190 -1.54 9.29 -14.42
C GLN A 190 -2.31 10.39 -15.16
N LYS A 191 -1.64 11.18 -16.01
CA LYS A 191 -2.28 12.27 -16.73
C LYS A 191 -3.19 11.73 -17.83
N LEU A 192 -4.37 12.30 -17.96
CA LEU A 192 -5.26 12.04 -19.10
C LEU A 192 -4.85 12.85 -20.34
N ASP A 193 -4.02 13.88 -20.18
CA ASP A 193 -3.46 14.69 -21.25
C ASP A 193 -2.12 14.10 -21.70
N PRO A 194 -1.98 13.66 -22.98
CA PRO A 194 -0.74 13.07 -23.48
C PRO A 194 0.38 14.08 -23.72
N ARG A 195 0.12 15.39 -23.60
CA ARG A 195 1.14 16.43 -23.84
C ARG A 195 2.19 16.43 -22.73
N PRO A 196 3.49 16.50 -23.09
CA PRO A 196 4.54 16.71 -22.12
C PRO A 196 4.32 17.97 -21.28
N GLY A 197 4.62 17.94 -20.01
CA GLY A 197 4.44 19.08 -19.11
C GLY A 197 5.05 18.85 -17.74
N PRO A 198 4.80 19.74 -16.78
CA PRO A 198 5.23 19.56 -15.40
C PRO A 198 4.79 18.21 -14.84
N THR A 199 5.63 17.59 -14.04
CA THR A 199 5.35 16.29 -13.44
C THR A 199 5.83 16.20 -11.99
N VAL A 200 5.51 15.11 -11.31
CA VAL A 200 6.01 14.79 -9.98
C VAL A 200 6.73 13.45 -10.05
N LEU A 201 7.93 13.41 -9.51
CA LEU A 201 8.64 12.17 -9.28
C LEU A 201 8.40 11.75 -7.83
N THR A 202 7.86 10.57 -7.65
CA THR A 202 7.69 9.95 -6.33
C THR A 202 8.81 8.97 -6.11
N TYR A 203 9.69 9.31 -5.16
CA TYR A 203 10.90 8.55 -4.80
C TYR A 203 10.73 7.91 -3.43
#